data_69f5876c045270350d1ae9bcbefa8cc2
#
_entry.id   69f5876c045270350d1ae9bcbefa8cc2
#
_cell.length_a   1.000
_cell.length_b   1.000
_cell.length_c   1.000
_cell.angle_alpha   90.00
_cell.angle_beta   90.00
_cell.angle_gamma   90.00
#
_symmetry.space_group_name_H-M   'P 1'
#
loop_
_entity.id
_entity.type
_entity.pdbx_description
1 polymer ?
#
loop_
_entity_poly.entity_id
_entity_poly.type
_entity_poly.pdbx_seq_one_letter_code
_entity_poly.pdbx_strand_id
1 'polypeptide(L)'
;MINQDHIRNFSIIAHIDHGKSTLSDRLIELCGAVEERIMEDQILDNMDLERERGITIKARAVGLNYKAKDGETYVLNLIDTPGHVDFNYEVSRSLAACEGAVLVVDASQGVEAQTLANTYLALDADLEILPVINKIDLPAADPERVKHEIEDIIGILAMDAPEISAKNGINIEAVLDDIVKNVPAPKGDPDAPLKALIFDSIYDSYRGVIVFMRLVDGKVRKDTEVLLKSTGARYKVLEVGHMRPIGLEPCAELSAGDVGYFTASIKNVADTQVGDTVTEASRPCADALPGYRPARAMVYCGIYTEDGSKYPDLRDALEKLQLNDASLSFEPESSVALGFGFRCGFLGMLHMEVIQERLEREFDLELVTTLPSVIYKVIKTDGSVVMVDNPHNYPDPANIEHAEEPYVKVSIITPNDYVGNIMPLCQDCLLYTSPSPRDGLLSR
;
A
#
# COMPACT_ATOMS: atom_id res chain seq x y z
N MET A 1 -9.11 4.44 -29.22
CA MET A 1 -7.97 4.77 -28.36
C MET A 1 -8.34 6.00 -27.58
N ILE A 2 -8.23 5.94 -26.29
CA ILE A 2 -8.46 7.08 -25.41
C ILE A 2 -7.26 8.03 -25.60
N ASN A 3 -7.54 9.33 -25.70
CA ASN A 3 -6.47 10.33 -25.75
C ASN A 3 -5.77 10.37 -24.38
N GLN A 4 -4.45 10.28 -24.37
CA GLN A 4 -3.64 10.33 -23.15
C GLN A 4 -3.91 11.59 -22.31
N ASP A 5 -4.21 12.71 -22.95
CA ASP A 5 -4.59 13.97 -22.29
C ASP A 5 -5.86 13.85 -21.44
N HIS A 6 -6.70 12.84 -21.69
CA HIS A 6 -7.95 12.56 -20.96
C HIS A 6 -7.82 11.44 -19.93
N ILE A 7 -6.61 11.01 -19.62
CA ILE A 7 -6.35 10.04 -18.54
C ILE A 7 -5.96 10.80 -17.25
N ARG A 8 -6.48 10.35 -16.11
CA ARG A 8 -6.09 10.83 -14.78
C ARG A 8 -5.84 9.63 -13.87
N ASN A 9 -4.59 9.46 -13.45
CA ASN A 9 -4.21 8.41 -12.51
C ASN A 9 -4.02 9.04 -11.15
N PHE A 10 -4.82 8.67 -10.18
CA PHE A 10 -4.80 9.26 -8.85
C PHE A 10 -5.10 8.23 -7.77
N SER A 11 -4.64 8.54 -6.58
CA SER A 11 -4.95 7.78 -5.37
C SER A 11 -5.74 8.64 -4.39
N ILE A 12 -6.45 8.00 -3.47
CA ILE A 12 -7.08 8.68 -2.33
C ILE A 12 -6.28 8.33 -1.08
N ILE A 13 -5.78 9.34 -0.41
CA ILE A 13 -5.05 9.24 0.84
C ILE A 13 -5.84 9.93 1.96
N ALA A 14 -5.86 9.33 3.13
CA ALA A 14 -6.61 9.83 4.27
C ALA A 14 -6.08 9.25 5.58
N HIS A 15 -6.41 9.88 6.69
CA HIS A 15 -6.39 9.23 7.99
C HIS A 15 -7.50 8.19 8.10
N ILE A 16 -7.37 7.23 9.03
CA ILE A 16 -8.42 6.26 9.35
C ILE A 16 -9.70 7.02 9.70
N ASP A 17 -10.84 6.53 9.24
CA ASP A 17 -12.17 7.10 9.47
C ASP A 17 -12.43 8.49 8.88
N HIS A 18 -11.52 9.10 8.12
CA HIS A 18 -11.78 10.38 7.43
C HIS A 18 -12.73 10.23 6.23
N GLY A 19 -13.11 9.00 5.85
CA GLY A 19 -14.12 8.72 4.84
C GLY A 19 -13.57 8.42 3.45
N LYS A 20 -12.36 7.86 3.37
CA LYS A 20 -11.70 7.44 2.13
C LYS A 20 -12.58 6.48 1.31
N SER A 21 -12.94 5.31 1.87
CA SER A 21 -13.73 4.28 1.17
C SER A 21 -15.12 4.78 0.79
N THR A 22 -15.76 5.60 1.66
CA THR A 22 -17.04 6.23 1.35
C THR A 22 -16.93 7.21 0.16
N LEU A 23 -15.83 7.98 0.05
CA LEU A 23 -15.61 8.85 -1.10
C LEU A 23 -15.37 8.01 -2.36
N SER A 24 -14.56 6.95 -2.29
CA SER A 24 -14.33 6.02 -3.40
C SER A 24 -15.66 5.47 -3.95
N ASP A 25 -16.56 5.02 -3.07
CA ASP A 25 -17.88 4.54 -3.46
C ASP A 25 -18.70 5.61 -4.19
N ARG A 26 -18.70 6.86 -3.71
CA ARG A 26 -19.42 7.97 -4.35
C ARG A 26 -18.85 8.34 -5.71
N LEU A 27 -17.54 8.28 -5.89
CA LEU A 27 -16.92 8.51 -7.20
C LEU A 27 -17.31 7.41 -8.20
N ILE A 28 -17.34 6.14 -7.78
CA ILE A 28 -17.79 4.99 -8.58
C ILE A 28 -19.25 5.13 -8.99
N GLU A 29 -20.11 5.50 -8.03
CA GLU A 29 -21.54 5.72 -8.24
C GLU A 29 -21.80 6.83 -9.27
N LEU A 30 -21.19 8.02 -9.09
CA LEU A 30 -21.36 9.16 -9.99
C LEU A 30 -20.83 8.91 -11.40
N CYS A 31 -19.78 8.11 -11.53
CA CYS A 31 -19.28 7.69 -12.84
C CYS A 31 -20.17 6.63 -13.50
N GLY A 32 -21.20 6.11 -12.82
CA GLY A 32 -22.08 5.07 -13.35
C GLY A 32 -21.36 3.76 -13.66
N ALA A 33 -20.25 3.49 -12.97
CA ALA A 33 -19.40 2.34 -13.23
C ALA A 33 -19.99 1.03 -12.68
N VAL A 34 -20.98 1.12 -11.80
CA VAL A 34 -21.72 0.00 -11.20
C VAL A 34 -23.21 0.31 -11.25
N GLU A 35 -24.03 -0.70 -11.55
CA GLU A 35 -25.49 -0.54 -11.51
C GLU A 35 -25.94 -0.34 -10.04
N GLU A 36 -26.87 0.60 -9.78
CA GLU A 36 -27.38 0.91 -8.41
C GLU A 36 -27.79 -0.32 -7.60
N ARG A 37 -28.37 -1.33 -8.25
CA ARG A 37 -28.82 -2.57 -7.57
C ARG A 37 -27.69 -3.48 -7.08
N ILE A 38 -26.46 -3.24 -7.53
CA ILE A 38 -25.26 -4.05 -7.22
C ILE A 38 -24.31 -3.24 -6.34
N MET A 39 -24.56 -1.94 -6.21
CA MET A 39 -23.74 -1.06 -5.39
C MET A 39 -23.90 -1.47 -3.92
N GLU A 40 -22.75 -1.79 -3.29
CA GLU A 40 -22.62 -2.10 -1.87
C GLU A 40 -21.70 -1.08 -1.21
N ASP A 41 -21.85 -0.88 0.08
CA ASP A 41 -20.91 -0.05 0.84
C ASP A 41 -19.51 -0.70 0.81
N GLN A 42 -18.47 0.14 0.64
CA GLN A 42 -17.07 -0.32 0.55
C GLN A 42 -16.85 -1.34 -0.58
N ILE A 43 -17.35 -1.03 -1.78
CA ILE A 43 -17.31 -1.93 -2.94
C ILE A 43 -15.88 -2.31 -3.36
N LEU A 44 -14.89 -1.49 -3.01
CA LEU A 44 -13.48 -1.77 -3.26
C LEU A 44 -12.85 -2.69 -2.20
N ASP A 45 -13.40 -2.73 -1.00
CA ASP A 45 -12.91 -3.57 0.09
C ASP A 45 -13.47 -5.00 -0.08
N ASN A 46 -12.66 -5.90 -0.63
CA ASN A 46 -13.09 -7.25 -0.99
C ASN A 46 -12.94 -8.28 0.13
N MET A 47 -12.13 -8.00 1.13
CA MET A 47 -11.94 -8.90 2.26
C MET A 47 -12.99 -8.64 3.32
N ASP A 48 -13.55 -9.71 3.90
CA ASP A 48 -14.46 -9.57 5.04
C ASP A 48 -13.81 -8.82 6.19
N LEU A 49 -12.51 -9.00 6.40
CA LEU A 49 -11.72 -8.30 7.40
C LEU A 49 -11.60 -6.79 7.16
N GLU A 50 -11.51 -6.35 5.90
CA GLU A 50 -11.53 -4.93 5.55
C GLU A 50 -12.84 -4.29 5.94
N ARG A 51 -13.96 -4.94 5.60
CA ARG A 51 -15.32 -4.48 5.92
C ARG A 51 -15.61 -4.49 7.42
N GLU A 52 -15.22 -5.56 8.13
CA GLU A 52 -15.41 -5.69 9.58
C GLU A 52 -14.61 -4.64 10.37
N ARG A 53 -13.38 -4.37 9.96
CA ARG A 53 -12.48 -3.42 10.63
C ARG A 53 -12.63 -1.99 10.14
N GLY A 54 -13.35 -1.77 9.03
CA GLY A 54 -13.52 -0.45 8.40
C GLY A 54 -12.22 0.14 7.84
N ILE A 55 -11.26 -0.71 7.46
CA ILE A 55 -9.95 -0.29 6.95
C ILE A 55 -9.64 -1.01 5.63
N THR A 56 -9.08 -0.29 4.68
CA THR A 56 -8.49 -0.91 3.48
C THR A 56 -7.13 -1.51 3.85
N ILE A 57 -6.95 -2.80 3.57
CA ILE A 57 -5.72 -3.54 3.83
C ILE A 57 -4.90 -3.62 2.54
N LYS A 58 -5.54 -3.95 1.42
CA LYS A 58 -4.89 -4.13 0.12
C LYS A 58 -5.29 -3.03 -0.86
N ALA A 59 -4.28 -2.46 -1.53
CA ALA A 59 -4.53 -1.49 -2.58
C ALA A 59 -5.31 -2.10 -3.74
N ARG A 60 -6.24 -1.34 -4.32
CA ARG A 60 -7.03 -1.76 -5.48
C ARG A 60 -7.12 -0.65 -6.51
N ALA A 61 -6.88 -0.99 -7.78
CA ALA A 61 -7.01 -0.07 -8.88
C ALA A 61 -8.32 -0.31 -9.66
N VAL A 62 -9.01 0.78 -10.03
CA VAL A 62 -10.22 0.73 -10.85
C VAL A 62 -10.25 1.87 -11.85
N GLY A 63 -10.64 1.57 -13.09
CA GLY A 63 -10.84 2.55 -14.14
C GLY A 63 -12.31 2.98 -14.22
N LEU A 64 -12.54 4.29 -14.16
CA LEU A 64 -13.84 4.93 -14.22
C LEU A 64 -13.92 5.81 -15.46
N ASN A 65 -15.07 5.88 -16.11
CA ASN A 65 -15.31 6.82 -17.19
C ASN A 65 -16.16 7.97 -16.67
N TYR A 66 -15.63 9.18 -16.73
CA TYR A 66 -16.32 10.39 -16.30
C TYR A 66 -16.56 11.35 -17.45
N LYS A 67 -17.81 11.77 -17.65
CA LYS A 67 -18.14 12.81 -18.60
C LYS A 67 -18.09 14.16 -17.91
N ALA A 68 -17.03 14.92 -18.19
CA ALA A 68 -16.80 16.21 -17.54
C ALA A 68 -17.68 17.34 -18.10
N LYS A 69 -17.66 18.49 -17.42
CA LYS A 69 -18.45 19.67 -17.81
C LYS A 69 -18.03 20.32 -19.13
N ASP A 70 -16.82 20.04 -19.59
CA ASP A 70 -16.32 20.46 -20.92
C ASP A 70 -16.95 19.64 -22.07
N GLY A 71 -17.68 18.56 -21.75
CA GLY A 71 -18.34 17.66 -22.68
C GLY A 71 -17.48 16.47 -23.11
N GLU A 72 -16.20 16.43 -22.71
CA GLU A 72 -15.26 15.36 -22.99
C GLU A 72 -15.40 14.22 -21.99
N THR A 73 -14.93 13.04 -22.38
CA THR A 73 -14.92 11.87 -21.49
C THR A 73 -13.51 11.58 -21.04
N TYR A 74 -13.31 11.56 -19.73
CA TYR A 74 -12.04 11.24 -19.09
C TYR A 74 -12.05 9.81 -18.56
N VAL A 75 -10.88 9.18 -18.58
CA VAL A 75 -10.63 7.93 -17.87
C VAL A 75 -9.93 8.26 -16.57
N LEU A 76 -10.59 7.97 -15.48
CA LEU A 76 -10.12 8.20 -14.13
C LEU A 76 -9.67 6.86 -13.55
N ASN A 77 -8.37 6.63 -13.43
CA ASN A 77 -7.82 5.45 -12.79
C ASN A 77 -7.62 5.76 -11.30
N LEU A 78 -8.58 5.32 -10.49
CA LEU A 78 -8.50 5.40 -9.04
C LEU A 78 -7.69 4.21 -8.51
N ILE A 79 -6.63 4.50 -7.76
CA ILE A 79 -5.88 3.50 -7.01
C ILE A 79 -6.18 3.73 -5.52
N ASP A 80 -7.08 2.92 -4.97
CA ASP A 80 -7.43 2.97 -3.55
C ASP A 80 -6.31 2.38 -2.70
N THR A 81 -5.89 3.09 -1.66
CA THR A 81 -4.72 2.75 -0.83
C THR A 81 -5.11 2.51 0.62
N PRO A 82 -4.40 1.65 1.34
CA PRO A 82 -4.54 1.57 2.79
C PRO A 82 -4.30 2.91 3.48
N GLY A 83 -5.01 3.17 4.58
CA GLY A 83 -4.80 4.38 5.39
C GLY A 83 -3.83 4.19 6.55
N HIS A 84 -3.54 2.96 6.96
CA HIS A 84 -2.77 2.64 8.15
C HIS A 84 -1.25 2.58 7.88
N VAL A 85 -0.44 3.04 8.86
CA VAL A 85 1.03 3.13 8.74
C VAL A 85 1.72 1.78 8.48
N ASP A 86 1.18 0.67 8.98
CA ASP A 86 1.74 -0.67 8.75
C ASP A 86 1.77 -1.02 7.26
N PHE A 87 0.87 -0.42 6.47
CA PHE A 87 0.75 -0.65 5.03
C PHE A 87 1.43 0.44 4.17
N ASN A 88 2.32 1.26 4.74
CA ASN A 88 3.05 2.30 3.99
C ASN A 88 3.78 1.75 2.75
N TYR A 89 4.18 0.49 2.77
CA TYR A 89 4.76 -0.18 1.63
C TYR A 89 3.76 -0.31 0.46
N GLU A 90 2.52 -0.70 0.76
CA GLU A 90 1.42 -0.76 -0.22
C GLU A 90 1.08 0.64 -0.75
N VAL A 91 1.02 1.64 0.16
CA VAL A 91 0.74 3.04 -0.20
C VAL A 91 1.79 3.57 -1.16
N SER A 92 3.09 3.44 -0.84
CA SER A 92 4.17 3.95 -1.68
C SER A 92 4.18 3.35 -3.10
N ARG A 93 3.83 2.06 -3.24
CA ARG A 93 3.72 1.39 -4.54
C ARG A 93 2.57 1.94 -5.38
N SER A 94 1.43 2.12 -4.75
CA SER A 94 0.23 2.65 -5.39
C SER A 94 0.43 4.09 -5.85
N LEU A 95 1.03 4.93 -5.00
CA LEU A 95 1.34 6.32 -5.33
C LEU A 95 2.30 6.43 -6.53
N ALA A 96 3.29 5.55 -6.65
CA ALA A 96 4.21 5.56 -7.80
C ALA A 96 3.53 5.25 -9.16
N ALA A 97 2.30 4.76 -9.16
CA ALA A 97 1.50 4.54 -10.37
C ALA A 97 0.58 5.73 -10.72
N CYS A 98 0.60 6.79 -9.91
CA CYS A 98 -0.28 7.96 -10.02
C CYS A 98 0.47 9.22 -10.45
N GLU A 99 -0.30 10.21 -10.92
CA GLU A 99 0.13 11.58 -11.14
C GLU A 99 -0.48 12.55 -10.10
N GLY A 100 -1.50 12.11 -9.35
CA GLY A 100 -2.12 12.92 -8.30
C GLY A 100 -2.58 12.11 -7.10
N ALA A 101 -2.83 12.82 -5.99
CA ALA A 101 -3.37 12.27 -4.77
C ALA A 101 -4.49 13.17 -4.21
N VAL A 102 -5.65 12.60 -3.95
CA VAL A 102 -6.75 13.29 -3.26
C VAL A 102 -6.57 13.08 -1.77
N LEU A 103 -6.29 14.17 -1.05
CA LEU A 103 -6.09 14.16 0.41
C LEU A 103 -7.41 14.46 1.11
N VAL A 104 -8.02 13.45 1.72
CA VAL A 104 -9.30 13.60 2.44
C VAL A 104 -9.05 13.91 3.90
N VAL A 105 -9.57 15.05 4.37
CA VAL A 105 -9.46 15.49 5.76
C VAL A 105 -10.85 15.70 6.35
N ASP A 106 -11.07 15.17 7.55
CA ASP A 106 -12.32 15.33 8.30
C ASP A 106 -12.45 16.76 8.82
N ALA A 107 -13.58 17.43 8.49
CA ALA A 107 -13.86 18.82 8.89
C ALA A 107 -13.95 19.01 10.42
N SER A 108 -14.16 17.95 11.19
CA SER A 108 -14.25 18.01 12.65
C SER A 108 -12.93 17.73 13.33
N GLN A 109 -12.14 16.78 12.79
CA GLN A 109 -10.88 16.33 13.41
C GLN A 109 -9.69 17.15 12.92
N GLY A 110 -9.62 17.48 11.63
CA GLY A 110 -8.50 18.21 11.04
C GLY A 110 -7.33 17.32 10.64
N VAL A 111 -6.11 17.86 10.66
CA VAL A 111 -4.88 17.18 10.26
C VAL A 111 -4.39 16.26 11.38
N GLU A 112 -4.30 14.97 11.08
CA GLU A 112 -3.85 13.94 12.01
C GLU A 112 -2.54 13.26 11.55
N ALA A 113 -1.99 12.38 12.38
CA ALA A 113 -0.66 11.79 12.14
C ALA A 113 -0.54 11.05 10.81
N GLN A 114 -1.56 10.26 10.42
CA GLN A 114 -1.55 9.54 9.15
C GLN A 114 -1.80 10.47 7.96
N THR A 115 -2.53 11.57 8.15
CA THR A 115 -2.68 12.63 7.14
C THR A 115 -1.29 13.12 6.72
N LEU A 116 -0.45 13.46 7.71
CA LEU A 116 0.94 13.90 7.47
C LEU A 116 1.78 12.81 6.80
N ALA A 117 1.77 11.60 7.38
CA ALA A 117 2.58 10.50 6.87
C ALA A 117 2.28 10.17 5.40
N ASN A 118 1.00 10.05 5.06
CA ASN A 118 0.57 9.76 3.69
C ASN A 118 0.83 10.93 2.73
N THR A 119 0.70 12.17 3.20
CA THR A 119 1.03 13.36 2.40
C THR A 119 2.51 13.41 2.08
N TYR A 120 3.41 13.11 3.02
CA TYR A 120 4.84 13.06 2.73
C TYR A 120 5.19 11.96 1.74
N LEU A 121 4.54 10.79 1.79
CA LEU A 121 4.72 9.74 0.78
C LEU A 121 4.28 10.20 -0.61
N ALA A 122 3.20 10.98 -0.71
CA ALA A 122 2.72 11.54 -1.97
C ALA A 122 3.69 12.63 -2.51
N LEU A 123 4.23 13.47 -1.64
CA LEU A 123 5.26 14.47 -2.00
C LEU A 123 6.57 13.80 -2.45
N ASP A 124 7.00 12.76 -1.78
CA ASP A 124 8.19 11.99 -2.17
C ASP A 124 8.02 11.29 -3.53
N ALA A 125 6.77 11.02 -3.92
CA ALA A 125 6.41 10.48 -5.23
C ALA A 125 6.18 11.57 -6.31
N ASP A 126 6.40 12.85 -5.98
CA ASP A 126 6.21 14.02 -6.87
C ASP A 126 4.77 14.14 -7.43
N LEU A 127 3.77 13.85 -6.59
CA LEU A 127 2.35 13.90 -6.96
C LEU A 127 1.75 15.28 -6.72
N GLU A 128 0.79 15.67 -7.59
CA GLU A 128 -0.11 16.78 -7.32
C GLU A 128 -1.09 16.39 -6.21
N ILE A 129 -1.15 17.16 -5.12
CA ILE A 129 -2.01 16.85 -3.97
C ILE A 129 -3.21 17.79 -3.95
N LEU A 130 -4.40 17.16 -4.00
CA LEU A 130 -5.69 17.85 -4.00
C LEU A 130 -6.37 17.64 -2.64
N PRO A 131 -6.38 18.65 -1.74
CA PRO A 131 -7.09 18.57 -0.47
C PRO A 131 -8.61 18.58 -0.68
N VAL A 132 -9.33 17.77 0.10
CA VAL A 132 -10.79 17.69 0.15
C VAL A 132 -11.23 17.64 1.59
N ILE A 133 -12.13 18.54 1.98
CA ILE A 133 -12.66 18.64 3.34
C ILE A 133 -13.96 17.86 3.42
N ASN A 134 -13.92 16.74 4.13
CA ASN A 134 -15.06 15.81 4.24
C ASN A 134 -15.82 15.96 5.57
N LYS A 135 -17.01 15.38 5.62
CA LYS A 135 -17.90 15.34 6.78
C LYS A 135 -18.42 16.71 7.24
N ILE A 136 -18.67 17.61 6.30
CA ILE A 136 -19.24 18.95 6.59
C ILE A 136 -20.64 18.88 7.20
N ASP A 137 -21.29 17.73 7.16
CA ASP A 137 -22.59 17.45 7.75
C ASP A 137 -22.57 17.24 9.28
N LEU A 138 -21.37 17.09 9.86
CA LEU A 138 -21.24 16.91 11.30
C LEU A 138 -21.44 18.23 12.07
N PRO A 139 -22.09 18.22 13.23
CA PRO A 139 -22.29 19.44 14.04
C PRO A 139 -20.99 20.12 14.50
N ALA A 140 -19.90 19.37 14.60
CA ALA A 140 -18.57 19.84 15.01
C ALA A 140 -17.67 20.22 13.82
N ALA A 141 -18.20 20.19 12.59
CA ALA A 141 -17.44 20.49 11.40
C ALA A 141 -17.05 21.98 11.35
N ASP A 142 -15.77 22.25 11.11
CA ASP A 142 -15.21 23.60 10.89
C ASP A 142 -14.26 23.56 9.70
N PRO A 143 -14.80 23.61 8.46
CA PRO A 143 -14.00 23.54 7.24
C PRO A 143 -12.93 24.62 7.14
N GLU A 144 -13.25 25.87 7.51
CA GLU A 144 -12.32 26.99 7.41
C GLU A 144 -11.10 26.78 8.33
N ARG A 145 -11.31 26.33 9.56
CA ARG A 145 -10.22 25.97 10.48
C ARG A 145 -9.32 24.90 9.87
N VAL A 146 -9.93 23.84 9.30
CA VAL A 146 -9.17 22.71 8.76
C VAL A 146 -8.39 23.11 7.51
N LYS A 147 -8.93 23.98 6.64
CA LYS A 147 -8.18 24.51 5.49
C LYS A 147 -6.94 25.26 5.93
N HIS A 148 -7.06 26.16 6.92
CA HIS A 148 -5.90 26.86 7.49
C HIS A 148 -4.90 25.90 8.12
N GLU A 149 -5.37 24.88 8.83
CA GLU A 149 -4.53 23.84 9.44
C GLU A 149 -3.72 23.08 8.38
N ILE A 150 -4.32 22.76 7.23
CA ILE A 150 -3.63 22.10 6.10
C ILE A 150 -2.53 23.03 5.55
N GLU A 151 -2.84 24.30 5.33
CA GLU A 151 -1.85 25.27 4.82
C GLU A 151 -0.70 25.50 5.81
N ASP A 152 -1.01 25.64 7.10
CA ASP A 152 -0.01 25.95 8.13
C ASP A 152 0.89 24.76 8.48
N ILE A 153 0.33 23.54 8.51
CA ILE A 153 1.06 22.33 8.95
C ILE A 153 1.71 21.61 7.78
N ILE A 154 0.98 21.49 6.65
CA ILE A 154 1.44 20.71 5.50
C ILE A 154 2.12 21.61 4.47
N GLY A 155 1.64 22.85 4.32
CA GLY A 155 2.19 23.82 3.37
C GLY A 155 1.62 23.69 1.95
N ILE A 156 0.47 23.04 1.77
CA ILE A 156 -0.25 22.96 0.49
C ILE A 156 -1.47 23.88 0.51
N LEU A 157 -1.80 24.48 -0.65
CA LEU A 157 -2.96 25.37 -0.76
C LEU A 157 -4.26 24.58 -0.54
N ALA A 158 -5.12 25.08 0.36
CA ALA A 158 -6.35 24.39 0.73
C ALA A 158 -7.59 25.32 0.78
N MET A 159 -7.42 26.65 0.60
CA MET A 159 -8.56 27.57 0.72
C MET A 159 -9.66 27.31 -0.31
N ASP A 160 -9.30 26.85 -1.51
CA ASP A 160 -10.24 26.51 -2.58
C ASP A 160 -10.66 25.02 -2.56
N ALA A 161 -10.25 24.26 -1.54
CA ALA A 161 -10.54 22.81 -1.43
C ALA A 161 -12.05 22.55 -1.40
N PRO A 162 -12.55 21.54 -2.15
CA PRO A 162 -13.95 21.14 -2.11
C PRO A 162 -14.37 20.73 -0.70
N GLU A 163 -15.51 21.26 -0.25
CA GLU A 163 -16.17 20.90 1.00
C GLU A 163 -17.28 19.92 0.70
N ILE A 164 -17.18 18.70 1.24
CA ILE A 164 -18.07 17.60 0.89
C ILE A 164 -18.66 16.87 2.10
N SER A 165 -19.75 16.15 1.85
CA SER A 165 -20.18 15.03 2.69
C SER A 165 -20.25 13.79 1.83
N ALA A 166 -19.25 12.93 1.91
CA ALA A 166 -19.25 11.67 1.17
C ALA A 166 -20.43 10.78 1.58
N LYS A 167 -20.76 10.76 2.88
CA LYS A 167 -21.92 10.00 3.41
C LYS A 167 -23.23 10.43 2.77
N ASN A 168 -23.47 11.73 2.64
CA ASN A 168 -24.73 12.28 2.13
C ASN A 168 -24.68 12.60 0.62
N GLY A 169 -23.57 12.33 -0.07
CA GLY A 169 -23.40 12.63 -1.48
C GLY A 169 -23.36 14.12 -1.81
N ILE A 170 -22.99 14.98 -0.85
CA ILE A 170 -22.99 16.43 -1.04
C ILE A 170 -21.68 16.84 -1.72
N ASN A 171 -21.80 17.59 -2.81
CA ASN A 171 -20.71 18.24 -3.54
C ASN A 171 -19.60 17.32 -4.09
N ILE A 172 -19.91 16.05 -4.35
CA ILE A 172 -18.92 15.06 -4.82
C ILE A 172 -18.46 15.36 -6.27
N GLU A 173 -19.34 15.91 -7.12
CA GLU A 173 -18.95 16.34 -8.47
C GLU A 173 -17.81 17.35 -8.47
N ALA A 174 -17.72 18.21 -7.45
CA ALA A 174 -16.63 19.18 -7.34
C ALA A 174 -15.26 18.48 -7.21
N VAL A 175 -15.21 17.34 -6.55
CA VAL A 175 -13.97 16.53 -6.45
C VAL A 175 -13.59 15.95 -7.82
N LEU A 176 -14.57 15.43 -8.60
CA LEU A 176 -14.31 14.93 -9.95
C LEU A 176 -13.82 16.04 -10.89
N ASP A 177 -14.44 17.21 -10.83
CA ASP A 177 -14.02 18.38 -11.61
C ASP A 177 -12.61 18.85 -11.24
N ASP A 178 -12.28 18.82 -9.95
CA ASP A 178 -10.98 19.18 -9.43
C ASP A 178 -9.88 18.20 -9.90
N ILE A 179 -10.17 16.90 -9.86
CA ILE A 179 -9.30 15.84 -10.39
C ILE A 179 -9.05 16.05 -11.90
N VAL A 180 -10.10 16.28 -12.69
CA VAL A 180 -9.97 16.51 -14.14
C VAL A 180 -9.12 17.72 -14.44
N LYS A 181 -9.30 18.82 -13.68
CA LYS A 181 -8.63 20.10 -13.89
C LYS A 181 -7.18 20.11 -13.44
N ASN A 182 -6.89 19.57 -12.28
CA ASN A 182 -5.63 19.78 -11.56
C ASN A 182 -4.71 18.57 -11.53
N VAL A 183 -5.20 17.32 -11.60
CA VAL A 183 -4.31 16.15 -11.78
C VAL A 183 -3.73 16.20 -13.19
N PRO A 184 -2.40 16.21 -13.36
CA PRO A 184 -1.81 16.24 -14.70
C PRO A 184 -2.10 14.94 -15.47
N ALA A 185 -2.20 15.07 -16.80
CA ALA A 185 -2.25 13.91 -17.66
C ALA A 185 -0.93 13.15 -17.61
N PRO A 186 -0.96 11.81 -17.69
CA PRO A 186 0.26 11.02 -17.71
C PRO A 186 1.12 11.36 -18.93
N LYS A 187 2.44 11.42 -18.71
CA LYS A 187 3.42 11.63 -19.79
C LYS A 187 3.91 10.28 -20.30
N GLY A 188 4.32 10.21 -21.55
CA GLY A 188 4.89 9.01 -22.16
C GLY A 188 4.73 8.99 -23.68
N ASP A 189 5.61 8.26 -24.34
CA ASP A 189 5.58 8.09 -25.81
C ASP A 189 5.04 6.69 -26.15
N PRO A 190 3.85 6.58 -26.76
CA PRO A 190 3.28 5.29 -27.15
C PRO A 190 4.06 4.57 -28.24
N ASP A 191 4.97 5.22 -28.97
CA ASP A 191 5.78 4.62 -30.03
C ASP A 191 7.20 4.24 -29.55
N ALA A 192 7.56 4.62 -28.33
CA ALA A 192 8.79 4.20 -27.67
C ALA A 192 8.78 2.69 -27.32
N PRO A 193 9.92 2.09 -26.97
CA PRO A 193 9.95 0.75 -26.41
C PRO A 193 9.08 0.64 -25.15
N LEU A 194 8.34 -0.47 -25.02
CA LEU A 194 7.50 -0.73 -23.85
C LEU A 194 8.30 -0.57 -22.57
N LYS A 195 7.76 0.22 -21.65
CA LYS A 195 8.28 0.46 -20.32
C LYS A 195 7.12 0.61 -19.36
N ALA A 196 6.87 -0.42 -18.55
CA ALA A 196 5.77 -0.42 -17.60
C ALA A 196 6.27 -0.85 -16.20
N LEU A 197 5.67 -0.29 -15.17
CA LEU A 197 5.97 -0.57 -13.77
C LEU A 197 4.94 -1.54 -13.21
N ILE A 198 5.39 -2.65 -12.64
CA ILE A 198 4.51 -3.55 -11.87
C ILE A 198 4.27 -2.91 -10.51
N PHE A 199 3.04 -2.56 -10.19
CA PHE A 199 2.71 -2.02 -8.87
C PHE A 199 2.01 -3.04 -7.96
N ASP A 200 1.38 -4.09 -8.52
CA ASP A 200 0.81 -5.21 -7.76
C ASP A 200 0.70 -6.47 -8.62
N SER A 201 0.46 -7.61 -7.99
CA SER A 201 0.12 -8.87 -8.65
C SER A 201 -0.74 -9.73 -7.75
N ILE A 202 -1.64 -10.52 -8.36
CA ILE A 202 -2.46 -11.48 -7.65
C ILE A 202 -2.37 -12.85 -8.34
N TYR A 203 -2.50 -13.90 -7.56
CA TYR A 203 -2.62 -15.25 -8.09
C TYR A 203 -4.09 -15.65 -8.22
N ASP A 204 -4.49 -16.02 -9.43
CA ASP A 204 -5.80 -16.57 -9.75
C ASP A 204 -5.63 -18.05 -10.14
N SER A 205 -6.44 -18.94 -9.58
CA SER A 205 -6.33 -20.38 -9.81
C SER A 205 -6.59 -20.80 -11.26
N TYR A 206 -7.30 -19.99 -12.04
CA TYR A 206 -7.66 -20.25 -13.43
C TYR A 206 -6.75 -19.52 -14.43
N ARG A 207 -6.38 -18.29 -14.12
CA ARG A 207 -5.60 -17.40 -15.02
C ARG A 207 -4.10 -17.42 -14.73
N GLY A 208 -3.69 -17.99 -13.60
CA GLY A 208 -2.33 -17.86 -13.08
C GLY A 208 -2.09 -16.49 -12.47
N VAL A 209 -0.86 -15.98 -12.55
CA VAL A 209 -0.56 -14.64 -12.04
C VAL A 209 -1.15 -13.57 -12.97
N ILE A 210 -1.94 -12.69 -12.39
CA ILE A 210 -2.44 -11.45 -13.01
C ILE A 210 -1.53 -10.33 -12.54
N VAL A 211 -0.86 -9.66 -13.46
CA VAL A 211 0.09 -8.59 -13.16
C VAL A 211 -0.55 -7.24 -13.41
N PHE A 212 -0.60 -6.39 -12.41
CA PHE A 212 -1.08 -5.02 -12.51
C PHE A 212 0.08 -4.08 -12.78
N MET A 213 -0.07 -3.25 -13.79
CA MET A 213 1.01 -2.37 -14.24
C MET A 213 0.53 -0.99 -14.66
N ARG A 214 1.43 -0.03 -14.53
CA ARG A 214 1.32 1.32 -15.07
C ARG A 214 2.25 1.43 -16.29
N LEU A 215 1.69 1.71 -17.47
CA LEU A 215 2.49 1.93 -18.66
C LEU A 215 3.06 3.34 -18.68
N VAL A 216 4.37 3.44 -18.66
CA VAL A 216 5.09 4.73 -18.78
C VAL A 216 5.27 5.06 -20.25
N ASP A 217 5.86 4.15 -21.04
CA ASP A 217 6.09 4.29 -22.46
C ASP A 217 5.65 3.03 -23.22
N GLY A 218 5.41 3.18 -24.53
CA GLY A 218 5.13 2.08 -25.43
C GLY A 218 3.71 1.56 -25.36
N LYS A 219 3.53 0.35 -25.84
CA LYS A 219 2.24 -0.35 -25.92
C LYS A 219 2.42 -1.82 -25.62
N VAL A 220 1.37 -2.45 -25.11
CA VAL A 220 1.31 -3.90 -24.93
C VAL A 220 -0.05 -4.42 -25.37
N ARG A 221 -0.03 -5.58 -26.03
CA ARG A 221 -1.23 -6.28 -26.51
C ARG A 221 -1.08 -7.78 -26.38
N LYS A 222 -2.14 -8.48 -26.61
CA LYS A 222 -2.11 -9.94 -26.72
C LYS A 222 -1.00 -10.39 -27.69
N ASP A 223 -0.35 -11.49 -27.39
CA ASP A 223 0.77 -12.10 -28.14
C ASP A 223 2.11 -11.33 -28.08
N THR A 224 2.19 -10.17 -27.40
CA THR A 224 3.46 -9.50 -27.13
C THR A 224 4.32 -10.41 -26.23
N GLU A 225 5.59 -10.62 -26.59
CA GLU A 225 6.56 -11.26 -25.72
C GLU A 225 7.17 -10.20 -24.79
N VAL A 226 6.86 -10.28 -23.51
CA VAL A 226 7.37 -9.37 -22.49
C VAL A 226 8.59 -9.96 -21.79
N LEU A 227 9.49 -9.08 -21.36
CA LEU A 227 10.68 -9.35 -20.56
C LEU A 227 10.57 -8.63 -19.23
N LEU A 228 10.69 -9.35 -18.13
CA LEU A 228 10.82 -8.81 -16.79
C LEU A 228 12.28 -8.50 -16.51
N LYS A 229 12.61 -7.23 -16.24
CA LYS A 229 14.01 -6.77 -16.21
C LYS A 229 14.79 -7.28 -15.01
N SER A 230 14.17 -7.47 -13.86
CA SER A 230 14.85 -7.94 -12.64
C SER A 230 15.25 -9.40 -12.72
N THR A 231 14.36 -10.26 -13.23
CA THR A 231 14.57 -11.71 -13.29
C THR A 231 15.09 -12.19 -14.65
N GLY A 232 14.93 -11.38 -15.71
CA GLY A 232 15.21 -11.79 -17.08
C GLY A 232 14.19 -12.78 -17.65
N ALA A 233 13.11 -13.06 -16.93
CA ALA A 233 12.06 -13.97 -17.35
C ALA A 233 11.29 -13.41 -18.55
N ARG A 234 10.90 -14.30 -19.49
CA ARG A 234 10.15 -13.93 -20.68
C ARG A 234 8.83 -14.66 -20.70
N TYR A 235 7.79 -13.91 -21.03
CA TYR A 235 6.44 -14.46 -21.08
C TYR A 235 5.70 -13.91 -22.29
N LYS A 236 4.85 -14.75 -22.88
CA LYS A 236 3.93 -14.34 -23.92
C LYS A 236 2.62 -13.88 -23.31
N VAL A 237 2.22 -12.65 -23.55
CA VAL A 237 0.97 -12.06 -23.06
C VAL A 237 -0.21 -12.78 -23.69
N LEU A 238 -1.13 -13.27 -22.87
CA LEU A 238 -2.35 -13.95 -23.28
C LEU A 238 -3.53 -12.99 -23.35
N GLU A 239 -3.61 -12.07 -22.41
CA GLU A 239 -4.67 -11.09 -22.28
C GLU A 239 -4.13 -9.81 -21.66
N VAL A 240 -4.65 -8.67 -22.09
CA VAL A 240 -4.47 -7.36 -21.47
C VAL A 240 -5.83 -6.72 -21.24
N GLY A 241 -5.95 -5.83 -20.26
CA GLY A 241 -7.22 -5.16 -19.99
C GLY A 241 -7.14 -4.13 -18.87
N HIS A 242 -8.30 -3.56 -18.57
CA HIS A 242 -8.49 -2.58 -17.50
C HIS A 242 -9.18 -3.23 -16.30
N MET A 243 -8.87 -2.73 -15.10
CA MET A 243 -9.59 -3.08 -13.90
C MET A 243 -10.89 -2.27 -13.85
N ARG A 244 -12.00 -2.93 -13.48
CA ARG A 244 -13.29 -2.29 -13.23
C ARG A 244 -13.69 -2.53 -11.77
N PRO A 245 -14.63 -1.75 -11.22
CA PRO A 245 -15.12 -2.02 -9.86
C PRO A 245 -15.58 -3.46 -9.70
N ILE A 246 -16.18 -4.02 -10.75
CA ILE A 246 -16.60 -5.42 -10.80
C ILE A 246 -15.79 -6.15 -11.88
N GLY A 247 -14.66 -6.75 -11.47
CA GLY A 247 -13.85 -7.65 -12.28
C GLY A 247 -12.87 -6.99 -13.25
N LEU A 248 -12.47 -7.74 -14.25
CA LEU A 248 -11.45 -7.38 -15.25
C LEU A 248 -12.11 -7.28 -16.63
N GLU A 249 -11.83 -6.20 -17.35
CA GLU A 249 -12.35 -5.95 -18.69
C GLU A 249 -11.21 -6.08 -19.71
N PRO A 250 -11.19 -7.16 -20.53
CA PRO A 250 -10.19 -7.32 -21.57
C PRO A 250 -10.28 -6.21 -22.62
N CYS A 251 -9.12 -5.77 -23.11
CA CYS A 251 -9.03 -4.81 -24.21
C CYS A 251 -8.05 -5.30 -25.29
N ALA A 252 -8.03 -4.60 -26.42
CA ALA A 252 -7.15 -4.96 -27.54
C ALA A 252 -5.68 -4.59 -27.25
N GLU A 253 -5.45 -3.46 -26.59
CA GLU A 253 -4.13 -2.87 -26.36
C GLU A 253 -4.18 -1.93 -25.16
N LEU A 254 -3.11 -1.88 -24.39
CA LEU A 254 -2.80 -0.84 -23.41
C LEU A 254 -1.65 0.02 -23.95
N SER A 255 -1.69 1.32 -23.70
CA SER A 255 -0.76 2.32 -24.23
C SER A 255 -0.12 3.15 -23.10
N ALA A 256 0.91 3.91 -23.44
CA ALA A 256 1.53 4.85 -22.51
C ALA A 256 0.47 5.71 -21.81
N GLY A 257 0.54 5.80 -20.50
CA GLY A 257 -0.45 6.48 -19.66
C GLY A 257 -1.47 5.56 -19.00
N ASP A 258 -1.73 4.37 -19.55
CA ASP A 258 -2.74 3.46 -19.03
C ASP A 258 -2.30 2.78 -17.71
N VAL A 259 -3.27 2.53 -16.85
CA VAL A 259 -3.20 1.59 -15.73
C VAL A 259 -4.05 0.37 -16.10
N GLY A 260 -3.43 -0.80 -16.11
CA GLY A 260 -4.09 -2.01 -16.57
C GLY A 260 -3.43 -3.28 -16.06
N TYR A 261 -3.86 -4.40 -16.60
CA TYR A 261 -3.30 -5.71 -16.26
C TYR A 261 -2.89 -6.50 -17.50
N PHE A 262 -2.03 -7.48 -17.28
CA PHE A 262 -1.82 -8.57 -18.23
C PHE A 262 -1.80 -9.93 -17.54
N THR A 263 -2.09 -10.97 -18.33
CA THR A 263 -1.89 -12.37 -17.95
C THR A 263 -0.98 -13.06 -18.95
N ALA A 264 -0.13 -13.97 -18.48
CA ALA A 264 0.86 -14.64 -19.33
C ALA A 264 1.17 -16.08 -18.90
N SER A 265 0.22 -16.78 -18.27
CA SER A 265 0.42 -18.13 -17.68
C SER A 265 1.65 -18.23 -16.78
N ILE A 266 1.96 -17.19 -16.04
CA ILE A 266 3.05 -17.17 -15.09
C ILE A 266 2.66 -18.08 -13.94
N LYS A 267 3.48 -19.10 -13.66
CA LYS A 267 3.21 -20.10 -12.62
C LYS A 267 3.90 -19.77 -11.31
N ASN A 268 5.02 -19.08 -11.39
CA ASN A 268 5.82 -18.69 -10.23
C ASN A 268 5.66 -17.19 -9.98
N VAL A 269 5.00 -16.83 -8.88
CA VAL A 269 4.81 -15.44 -8.49
C VAL A 269 6.13 -14.73 -8.19
N ALA A 270 7.13 -15.46 -7.73
CA ALA A 270 8.47 -14.91 -7.49
C ALA A 270 9.12 -14.31 -8.75
N ASP A 271 8.65 -14.69 -9.95
CA ASP A 271 9.12 -14.09 -11.20
C ASP A 271 8.55 -12.69 -11.43
N THR A 272 7.38 -12.37 -10.84
CA THR A 272 6.71 -11.06 -10.97
C THR A 272 6.92 -10.22 -9.73
N GLN A 273 8.11 -9.71 -9.58
CA GLN A 273 8.43 -8.84 -8.44
C GLN A 273 7.73 -7.49 -8.60
N VAL A 274 7.03 -7.07 -7.56
CA VAL A 274 6.46 -5.73 -7.51
C VAL A 274 7.59 -4.69 -7.54
N GLY A 275 7.43 -3.66 -8.38
CA GLY A 275 8.47 -2.67 -8.67
C GLY A 275 9.39 -3.05 -9.84
N ASP A 276 9.22 -4.23 -10.44
CA ASP A 276 9.98 -4.58 -11.64
C ASP A 276 9.47 -3.82 -12.88
N THR A 277 10.34 -3.71 -13.84
CA THR A 277 10.04 -3.10 -15.15
C THR A 277 9.72 -4.17 -16.17
N VAL A 278 8.54 -4.05 -16.77
CA VAL A 278 8.11 -4.84 -17.91
C VAL A 278 8.50 -4.13 -19.20
N THR A 279 9.15 -4.84 -20.11
CA THR A 279 9.51 -4.33 -21.45
C THR A 279 9.20 -5.36 -22.53
N GLU A 280 9.23 -4.95 -23.80
CA GLU A 280 9.09 -5.86 -24.93
C GLU A 280 10.40 -6.60 -25.17
N ALA A 281 10.35 -7.94 -25.29
CA ALA A 281 11.55 -8.76 -25.46
C ALA A 281 12.29 -8.51 -26.80
N SER A 282 11.56 -8.11 -27.83
CA SER A 282 12.09 -7.79 -29.17
C SER A 282 12.78 -6.43 -29.23
N ARG A 283 12.32 -5.48 -28.40
CA ARG A 283 12.80 -4.08 -28.36
C ARG A 283 12.84 -3.61 -26.90
N PRO A 284 13.78 -4.14 -26.08
CA PRO A 284 13.80 -3.82 -24.66
C PRO A 284 14.18 -2.36 -24.40
N CYS A 285 13.54 -1.74 -23.41
CA CYS A 285 13.93 -0.40 -22.94
C CYS A 285 15.35 -0.43 -22.36
N ALA A 286 16.09 0.68 -22.52
CA ALA A 286 17.47 0.77 -22.05
C ALA A 286 17.53 0.69 -20.51
N ASP A 287 16.79 1.55 -19.82
CA ASP A 287 16.82 1.68 -18.38
C ASP A 287 15.58 1.08 -17.72
N ALA A 288 15.76 0.42 -16.58
CA ALA A 288 14.66 0.05 -15.71
C ALA A 288 14.08 1.29 -15.04
N LEU A 289 12.78 1.23 -14.72
CA LEU A 289 12.17 2.23 -13.85
C LEU A 289 12.77 2.11 -12.44
N PRO A 290 12.84 3.21 -11.68
CA PRO A 290 13.21 3.10 -10.28
C PRO A 290 12.23 2.14 -9.58
N GLY A 291 12.77 1.02 -9.13
CA GLY A 291 11.99 -0.01 -8.44
C GLY A 291 11.72 0.38 -7.00
N TYR A 292 10.80 -0.32 -6.39
CA TYR A 292 10.52 -0.17 -4.95
C TYR A 292 11.65 -0.76 -4.13
N ARG A 293 11.84 -0.22 -2.95
CA ARG A 293 12.63 -0.91 -1.94
C ARG A 293 11.86 -2.16 -1.50
N PRO A 294 12.53 -3.33 -1.38
CA PRO A 294 11.84 -4.51 -0.87
C PRO A 294 11.27 -4.22 0.52
N ALA A 295 10.07 -4.77 0.77
CA ALA A 295 9.46 -4.70 2.09
C ALA A 295 10.41 -5.31 3.12
N ARG A 296 10.60 -4.62 4.23
CA ARG A 296 11.39 -5.13 5.35
C ARG A 296 10.44 -5.45 6.49
N ALA A 297 10.48 -6.68 6.95
CA ALA A 297 9.76 -7.05 8.14
C ALA A 297 10.31 -6.27 9.35
N MET A 298 9.39 -5.72 10.14
CA MET A 298 9.68 -4.95 11.34
C MET A 298 9.33 -5.75 12.60
N VAL A 299 8.39 -6.68 12.47
CA VAL A 299 7.90 -7.52 13.58
C VAL A 299 8.07 -8.98 13.17
N TYR A 300 8.59 -9.79 14.05
CA TYR A 300 8.76 -11.23 13.83
C TYR A 300 8.06 -12.00 14.94
N CYS A 301 7.33 -13.05 14.59
CA CYS A 301 6.82 -14.04 15.55
C CYS A 301 6.86 -15.45 14.99
N GLY A 302 6.89 -16.44 15.87
CA GLY A 302 6.71 -17.84 15.50
C GLY A 302 5.21 -18.13 15.41
N ILE A 303 4.78 -18.82 14.36
CA ILE A 303 3.42 -19.32 14.17
C ILE A 303 3.48 -20.85 14.17
N TYR A 304 2.69 -21.46 15.02
CA TYR A 304 2.60 -22.89 15.20
C TYR A 304 1.13 -23.33 15.12
N THR A 305 0.87 -24.55 14.71
CA THR A 305 -0.47 -25.13 14.81
C THR A 305 -0.64 -25.79 16.17
N GLU A 306 -1.83 -25.67 16.79
CA GLU A 306 -2.14 -26.38 18.04
C GLU A 306 -1.98 -27.90 17.87
N ASP A 307 -2.47 -28.46 16.75
CA ASP A 307 -2.21 -29.82 16.33
C ASP A 307 -1.00 -29.88 15.38
N GLY A 308 0.12 -30.42 15.85
CA GLY A 308 1.36 -30.54 15.07
C GLY A 308 1.21 -31.36 13.76
N SER A 309 0.15 -32.15 13.60
CA SER A 309 -0.14 -32.87 12.35
C SER A 309 -0.55 -31.93 11.21
N LYS A 310 -1.03 -30.71 11.53
CA LYS A 310 -1.42 -29.65 10.59
C LYS A 310 -0.25 -28.76 10.10
N TYR A 311 1.00 -29.05 10.49
CA TYR A 311 2.17 -28.31 10.01
C TYR A 311 2.27 -28.22 8.47
N PRO A 312 2.00 -29.29 7.68
CA PRO A 312 1.97 -29.17 6.22
C PRO A 312 0.89 -28.21 5.71
N ASP A 313 -0.28 -28.21 6.36
CA ASP A 313 -1.39 -27.34 5.98
C ASP A 313 -1.05 -25.87 6.26
N LEU A 314 -0.38 -25.58 7.38
CA LEU A 314 0.13 -24.24 7.70
C LEU A 314 1.15 -23.76 6.66
N ARG A 315 2.07 -24.63 6.23
CA ARG A 315 3.02 -24.27 5.17
C ARG A 315 2.29 -23.91 3.88
N ASP A 316 1.37 -24.75 3.43
CA ASP A 316 0.63 -24.54 2.19
C ASP A 316 -0.24 -23.28 2.27
N ALA A 317 -0.78 -22.95 3.44
CA ALA A 317 -1.52 -21.72 3.69
C ALA A 317 -0.62 -20.47 3.61
N LEU A 318 0.54 -20.50 4.27
CA LEU A 318 1.53 -19.41 4.21
C LEU A 318 2.04 -19.18 2.79
N GLU A 319 2.35 -20.26 2.04
CA GLU A 319 2.74 -20.17 0.63
C GLU A 319 1.64 -19.49 -0.21
N LYS A 320 0.37 -19.87 -0.02
CA LYS A 320 -0.75 -19.23 -0.72
C LYS A 320 -0.96 -17.77 -0.34
N LEU A 321 -0.82 -17.42 0.95
CA LEU A 321 -0.91 -16.02 1.37
C LEU A 321 0.24 -15.19 0.77
N GLN A 322 1.46 -15.70 0.76
CA GLN A 322 2.63 -15.02 0.20
C GLN A 322 2.47 -14.75 -1.31
N LEU A 323 1.71 -15.57 -2.05
CA LEU A 323 1.40 -15.31 -3.45
C LEU A 323 0.66 -13.98 -3.66
N ASN A 324 -0.13 -13.56 -2.68
CA ASN A 324 -0.95 -12.35 -2.73
C ASN A 324 -0.45 -11.24 -1.81
N ASP A 325 0.58 -11.52 -1.00
CA ASP A 325 1.20 -10.57 -0.07
C ASP A 325 2.71 -10.69 -0.12
N ALA A 326 3.33 -9.88 -0.97
CA ALA A 326 4.77 -9.86 -1.17
C ALA A 326 5.57 -9.36 0.05
N SER A 327 4.90 -8.81 1.06
CA SER A 327 5.53 -8.34 2.30
C SER A 327 5.66 -9.42 3.36
N LEU A 328 4.88 -10.51 3.25
CA LEU A 328 4.96 -11.66 4.15
C LEU A 328 6.23 -12.47 3.85
N SER A 329 7.07 -12.62 4.86
CA SER A 329 8.21 -13.54 4.82
C SER A 329 8.06 -14.62 5.87
N PHE A 330 8.45 -15.84 5.57
CA PHE A 330 8.44 -16.94 6.53
C PHE A 330 9.55 -17.93 6.26
N GLU A 331 10.01 -18.56 7.32
CA GLU A 331 11.01 -19.62 7.30
C GLU A 331 10.66 -20.71 8.32
N PRO A 332 11.03 -21.97 8.08
CA PRO A 332 10.78 -23.04 9.04
C PRO A 332 11.45 -22.76 10.40
N GLU A 333 10.72 -22.98 11.46
CA GLU A 333 11.19 -22.87 12.83
C GLU A 333 10.79 -24.11 13.64
N SER A 334 11.55 -24.41 14.68
CA SER A 334 11.21 -25.49 15.62
C SER A 334 11.33 -25.00 17.05
N SER A 335 10.35 -25.34 17.86
CA SER A 335 10.32 -25.09 19.29
C SER A 335 10.26 -26.39 20.06
N VAL A 336 11.01 -26.50 21.14
CA VAL A 336 10.98 -27.68 22.03
C VAL A 336 9.58 -27.88 22.63
N ALA A 337 8.87 -26.78 22.90
CA ALA A 337 7.55 -26.80 23.51
C ALA A 337 6.40 -26.94 22.52
N LEU A 338 6.52 -26.31 21.32
CA LEU A 338 5.44 -26.18 20.35
C LEU A 338 5.64 -27.05 19.10
N GLY A 339 6.79 -27.72 18.96
CA GLY A 339 7.10 -28.54 17.79
C GLY A 339 7.54 -27.72 16.58
N PHE A 340 7.10 -28.16 15.38
CA PHE A 340 7.44 -27.47 14.12
C PHE A 340 6.46 -26.36 13.83
N GLY A 341 6.97 -25.23 13.33
CA GLY A 341 6.20 -24.06 12.93
C GLY A 341 7.00 -23.20 11.94
N PHE A 342 6.61 -21.97 11.83
CA PHE A 342 7.26 -21.00 10.96
C PHE A 342 7.54 -19.72 11.72
N ARG A 343 8.73 -19.16 11.54
CA ARG A 343 9.04 -17.82 11.90
C ARG A 343 8.59 -16.90 10.78
N CYS A 344 7.65 -16.02 11.09
CA CYS A 344 7.05 -15.11 10.13
C CYS A 344 7.51 -13.69 10.42
N GLY A 345 7.75 -12.92 9.35
CA GLY A 345 8.08 -11.50 9.40
C GLY A 345 6.95 -10.66 8.81
N PHE A 346 6.60 -9.57 9.50
CA PHE A 346 5.46 -8.71 9.21
C PHE A 346 5.88 -7.24 9.15
N LEU A 347 5.12 -6.41 8.45
CA LEU A 347 5.34 -4.96 8.35
C LEU A 347 5.10 -4.25 9.69
N GLY A 348 4.12 -4.73 10.47
CA GLY A 348 3.74 -4.18 11.76
C GLY A 348 2.79 -5.12 12.51
N MET A 349 2.25 -4.64 13.63
CA MET A 349 1.34 -5.43 14.47
C MET A 349 0.01 -5.72 13.79
N LEU A 350 -0.58 -4.71 13.14
CA LEU A 350 -1.84 -4.90 12.42
C LEU A 350 -1.69 -5.88 11.25
N HIS A 351 -0.57 -5.81 10.52
CA HIS A 351 -0.29 -6.78 9.46
C HIS A 351 -0.20 -8.22 10.02
N MET A 352 0.45 -8.39 11.16
CA MET A 352 0.53 -9.69 11.85
C MET A 352 -0.87 -10.22 12.22
N GLU A 353 -1.71 -9.37 12.82
CA GLU A 353 -3.08 -9.74 13.19
C GLU A 353 -3.92 -10.14 11.97
N VAL A 354 -3.82 -9.37 10.88
CA VAL A 354 -4.53 -9.66 9.62
C VAL A 354 -4.12 -11.02 9.06
N ILE A 355 -2.81 -11.31 9.00
CA ILE A 355 -2.32 -12.60 8.49
C ILE A 355 -2.76 -13.75 9.40
N GLN A 356 -2.72 -13.58 10.73
CA GLN A 356 -3.19 -14.58 11.68
C GLN A 356 -4.69 -14.87 11.46
N GLU A 357 -5.54 -13.84 11.43
CA GLU A 357 -6.98 -14.03 11.20
C GLU A 357 -7.28 -14.69 9.84
N ARG A 358 -6.52 -14.37 8.81
CA ARG A 358 -6.67 -15.00 7.50
C ARG A 358 -6.31 -16.48 7.55
N LEU A 359 -5.22 -16.87 8.23
CA LEU A 359 -4.84 -18.26 8.42
C LEU A 359 -5.93 -19.03 9.17
N GLU A 360 -6.51 -18.43 10.20
CA GLU A 360 -7.57 -19.03 11.01
C GLU A 360 -8.88 -19.18 10.21
N ARG A 361 -9.33 -18.11 9.50
CA ARG A 361 -10.64 -18.07 8.83
C ARG A 361 -10.64 -18.70 7.44
N GLU A 362 -9.62 -18.43 6.62
CA GLU A 362 -9.57 -18.92 5.23
C GLU A 362 -9.08 -20.37 5.13
N PHE A 363 -8.26 -20.82 6.09
CA PHE A 363 -7.62 -22.14 6.05
C PHE A 363 -8.00 -23.06 7.20
N ASP A 364 -8.90 -22.63 8.08
CA ASP A 364 -9.40 -23.43 9.24
C ASP A 364 -8.27 -23.98 10.12
N LEU A 365 -7.31 -23.11 10.44
CA LEU A 365 -6.15 -23.43 11.27
C LEU A 365 -6.33 -22.87 12.68
N GLU A 366 -6.08 -23.69 13.69
CA GLU A 366 -5.94 -23.26 15.08
C GLU A 366 -4.47 -22.97 15.35
N LEU A 367 -4.17 -21.68 15.67
CA LEU A 367 -2.80 -21.18 15.72
C LEU A 367 -2.35 -20.84 17.14
N VAL A 368 -1.08 -21.11 17.39
CA VAL A 368 -0.35 -20.61 18.57
C VAL A 368 0.74 -19.67 18.07
N THR A 369 0.66 -18.39 18.46
CA THR A 369 1.65 -17.38 18.11
C THR A 369 2.56 -17.08 19.29
N THR A 370 3.85 -16.87 19.02
CA THR A 370 4.79 -16.40 20.03
C THR A 370 4.73 -14.87 20.18
N LEU A 371 5.30 -14.34 21.24
CA LEU A 371 5.46 -12.90 21.38
C LEU A 371 6.33 -12.35 20.23
N PRO A 372 5.99 -11.16 19.70
CA PRO A 372 6.81 -10.50 18.70
C PRO A 372 8.23 -10.27 19.19
N SER A 373 9.22 -10.44 18.31
CA SER A 373 10.63 -10.27 18.60
C SER A 373 11.32 -9.44 17.51
N VAL A 374 12.51 -8.94 17.82
CA VAL A 374 13.38 -8.18 16.92
C VAL A 374 14.63 -8.98 16.60
N ILE A 375 15.39 -8.55 15.57
CA ILE A 375 16.67 -9.16 15.22
C ILE A 375 17.75 -8.60 16.13
N TYR A 376 18.50 -9.47 16.80
CA TYR A 376 19.67 -9.11 17.60
C TYR A 376 20.96 -9.28 16.80
N LYS A 377 21.90 -8.38 16.98
CA LYS A 377 23.26 -8.50 16.45
C LYS A 377 24.18 -8.99 17.56
N VAL A 378 24.67 -10.22 17.42
CA VAL A 378 25.56 -10.83 18.41
C VAL A 378 26.99 -10.81 17.91
N ILE A 379 27.87 -10.21 18.68
CA ILE A 379 29.30 -10.18 18.46
C ILE A 379 29.94 -11.31 19.30
N LYS A 380 30.64 -12.21 18.62
CA LYS A 380 31.31 -13.32 19.30
C LYS A 380 32.72 -12.95 19.71
N THR A 381 33.27 -13.73 20.68
CA THR A 381 34.62 -13.57 21.20
C THR A 381 35.74 -13.73 20.14
N ASP A 382 35.43 -14.37 19.02
CA ASP A 382 36.32 -14.49 17.85
C ASP A 382 36.21 -13.31 16.87
N GLY A 383 35.40 -12.30 17.18
CA GLY A 383 35.14 -11.11 16.36
C GLY A 383 34.12 -11.34 15.23
N SER A 384 33.57 -12.53 15.08
CA SER A 384 32.50 -12.78 14.12
C SER A 384 31.18 -12.19 14.57
N VAL A 385 30.36 -11.70 13.60
CA VAL A 385 29.07 -11.10 13.85
C VAL A 385 27.98 -12.05 13.33
N VAL A 386 26.98 -12.32 14.17
CA VAL A 386 25.82 -13.14 13.82
C VAL A 386 24.57 -12.30 14.02
N MET A 387 23.73 -12.22 13.01
CA MET A 387 22.38 -11.65 13.13
C MET A 387 21.46 -12.77 13.60
N VAL A 388 20.84 -12.56 14.75
CA VAL A 388 19.97 -13.55 15.40
C VAL A 388 18.55 -13.04 15.35
N ASP A 389 17.78 -13.60 14.47
CA ASP A 389 16.34 -13.39 14.29
C ASP A 389 15.52 -14.47 15.02
N ASN A 390 16.11 -15.66 15.19
CA ASN A 390 15.50 -16.80 15.84
C ASN A 390 16.27 -17.14 17.14
N PRO A 391 15.60 -17.22 18.32
CA PRO A 391 16.23 -17.59 19.58
C PRO A 391 17.01 -18.91 19.54
N HIS A 392 16.60 -19.85 18.67
CA HIS A 392 17.29 -21.12 18.49
C HIS A 392 18.71 -20.95 17.93
N ASN A 393 18.93 -19.91 17.15
CA ASN A 393 20.21 -19.59 16.53
C ASN A 393 21.12 -18.75 17.46
N TYR A 394 20.69 -18.50 18.70
CA TYR A 394 21.47 -17.71 19.66
C TYR A 394 22.73 -18.48 20.02
N PRO A 395 23.94 -17.88 19.86
CA PRO A 395 25.19 -18.56 20.14
C PRO A 395 25.32 -18.95 21.61
N ASP A 396 26.17 -19.96 21.89
CA ASP A 396 26.50 -20.31 23.26
C ASP A 396 27.04 -19.09 24.03
N PRO A 397 26.49 -18.77 25.21
CA PRO A 397 26.91 -17.62 26.02
C PRO A 397 28.43 -17.48 26.24
N ALA A 398 29.15 -18.62 26.27
CA ALA A 398 30.61 -18.64 26.42
C ALA A 398 31.34 -18.04 25.18
N ASN A 399 30.71 -17.99 24.05
CA ASN A 399 31.25 -17.49 22.79
C ASN A 399 30.76 -16.07 22.44
N ILE A 400 30.03 -15.41 23.31
CA ILE A 400 29.47 -14.08 23.10
C ILE A 400 30.35 -13.05 23.83
N GLU A 401 30.81 -12.05 23.08
CA GLU A 401 31.43 -10.87 23.65
C GLU A 401 30.37 -9.88 24.16
N HIS A 402 29.42 -9.54 23.28
CA HIS A 402 28.23 -8.75 23.63
C HIS A 402 27.13 -8.92 22.56
N ALA A 403 25.91 -8.55 22.91
CA ALA A 403 24.80 -8.50 22.01
C ALA A 403 24.24 -7.08 21.91
N GLU A 404 23.88 -6.68 20.68
CA GLU A 404 23.28 -5.39 20.39
C GLU A 404 21.83 -5.62 19.95
N GLU A 405 20.91 -4.83 20.49
CA GLU A 405 19.53 -4.76 20.01
C GLU A 405 19.33 -3.55 19.10
N PRO A 406 18.38 -3.60 18.14
CA PRO A 406 18.15 -2.48 17.25
C PRO A 406 17.51 -1.30 18.00
N TYR A 407 18.07 -0.12 17.80
CA TYR A 407 17.52 1.14 18.26
C TYR A 407 17.07 1.98 17.06
N VAL A 408 16.01 2.74 17.27
CA VAL A 408 15.53 3.72 16.29
C VAL A 408 15.75 5.13 16.82
N LYS A 409 16.10 6.05 15.93
CA LYS A 409 16.08 7.47 16.21
C LYS A 409 14.68 7.99 15.91
N VAL A 410 13.98 8.42 16.95
CA VAL A 410 12.62 8.99 16.81
C VAL A 410 12.71 10.51 16.86
N SER A 411 12.09 11.18 15.89
CA SER A 411 11.88 12.62 15.88
C SER A 411 10.39 12.87 16.02
N ILE A 412 9.97 13.54 17.08
CA ILE A 412 8.56 13.85 17.33
C ILE A 412 8.38 15.36 17.23
N ILE A 413 7.53 15.78 16.30
CA ILE A 413 7.12 17.18 16.14
C ILE A 413 5.70 17.28 16.70
N THR A 414 5.52 18.13 17.71
CA THR A 414 4.25 18.27 18.41
C THR A 414 4.06 19.69 18.94
N PRO A 415 2.80 20.17 19.05
CA PRO A 415 2.51 21.40 19.79
C PRO A 415 2.96 21.30 21.24
N ASN A 416 3.33 22.46 21.84
CA ASN A 416 3.88 22.53 23.20
C ASN A 416 2.97 21.91 24.27
N ASP A 417 1.67 21.95 24.07
CA ASP A 417 0.66 21.45 25.00
C ASP A 417 0.75 19.92 25.22
N TYR A 418 1.25 19.18 24.21
CA TYR A 418 1.37 17.72 24.27
C TYR A 418 2.75 17.22 24.76
N VAL A 419 3.75 18.09 24.83
CA VAL A 419 5.12 17.72 25.25
C VAL A 419 5.10 17.06 26.62
N GLY A 420 4.30 17.61 27.55
CA GLY A 420 4.16 17.08 28.92
C GLY A 420 3.61 15.65 28.99
N ASN A 421 2.80 15.23 28.02
CA ASN A 421 2.24 13.88 27.96
C ASN A 421 3.15 12.92 27.19
N ILE A 422 3.86 13.41 26.18
CA ILE A 422 4.76 12.60 25.35
C ILE A 422 6.04 12.24 26.11
N MET A 423 6.57 13.13 26.93
CA MET A 423 7.82 12.89 27.68
C MET A 423 7.75 11.66 28.60
N PRO A 424 6.73 11.48 29.47
CA PRO A 424 6.60 10.26 30.26
C PRO A 424 6.46 9.01 29.38
N LEU A 425 5.66 9.06 28.32
CA LEU A 425 5.50 7.94 27.39
C LEU A 425 6.85 7.53 26.77
N CYS A 426 7.65 8.51 26.36
CA CYS A 426 8.99 8.24 25.86
C CYS A 426 9.89 7.63 26.94
N GLN A 427 9.81 8.10 28.18
CA GLN A 427 10.61 7.57 29.27
C GLN A 427 10.22 6.15 29.68
N ASP A 428 8.92 5.84 29.68
CA ASP A 428 8.41 4.54 30.13
C ASP A 428 8.54 3.47 29.05
N CYS A 429 8.37 3.82 27.77
CA CYS A 429 8.26 2.86 26.66
C CYS A 429 9.49 2.80 25.76
N LEU A 430 10.28 3.88 25.65
CA LEU A 430 11.27 4.01 24.58
C LEU A 430 12.71 4.18 25.06
N LEU A 431 12.96 4.33 26.37
CA LEU A 431 14.24 4.88 26.78
C LEU A 431 14.95 4.11 27.88
N TYR A 432 15.74 3.20 27.43
CA TYR A 432 16.91 2.77 28.20
C TYR A 432 18.02 3.83 28.19
N THR A 433 18.05 4.73 27.22
CA THR A 433 19.12 5.70 27.04
C THR A 433 18.61 6.93 26.37
N SER A 434 17.84 7.75 27.04
CA SER A 434 17.85 9.14 26.66
C SER A 434 19.22 9.70 26.91
N PRO A 435 19.92 10.24 25.93
CA PRO A 435 20.84 11.30 26.20
C PRO A 435 20.05 12.29 27.04
N SER A 436 20.68 12.78 28.11
CA SER A 436 20.07 13.73 29.05
C SER A 436 19.14 14.70 28.30
N PRO A 437 17.97 15.08 28.87
CA PRO A 437 17.13 16.15 28.33
C PRO A 437 17.87 17.47 28.07
N ARG A 438 19.11 17.56 28.57
CA ARG A 438 20.02 18.67 28.30
C ARG A 438 20.78 18.57 26.99
N ASP A 439 20.71 17.45 26.26
CA ASP A 439 21.39 17.30 24.98
C ASP A 439 20.62 17.98 23.84
N GLY A 440 20.04 19.11 24.15
CA GLY A 440 19.86 20.23 23.26
C GLY A 440 18.72 20.15 22.23
N LEU A 441 18.00 19.05 22.17
CA LEU A 441 16.90 18.93 21.21
C LEU A 441 15.52 19.23 21.80
N LEU A 442 15.43 19.30 23.12
CA LEU A 442 14.20 19.58 23.85
C LEU A 442 14.12 20.99 24.43
N SER A 443 15.13 21.80 24.19
CA SER A 443 15.21 23.18 24.73
C SER A 443 15.31 24.26 23.67
N ARG A 444 14.92 23.97 22.42
CA ARG A 444 14.86 25.03 21.39
C ARG A 444 13.62 24.88 20.52
#